data_d92e08383bc7dc52997ef144640e618a
#
_entry.id   d92e08383bc7dc52997ef144640e618a
#
_cell.length_a   1.000
_cell.length_b   1.000
_cell.length_c   1.000
_cell.angle_alpha   90.00
_cell.angle_beta   90.00
_cell.angle_gamma   90.00
#
_symmetry.space_group_name_H-M   'P 1'
#
loop_
_entity.id
_entity.type
_entity.pdbx_description
1 polymer ?
#
loop_
_entity_poly.entity_id
_entity_poly.type
_entity_poly.pdbx_seq_one_letter_code
_entity_poly.pdbx_strand_id
1 'polypeptide(L)'
;AKNIKYPTIAQENGTQGRVIVQFVVNRDGSIVDAKVVRSVDPYLDKEALRVINTMPKWKPGMQRGKPVRVKFTVPVMFRLQ
;
A
#
# COMPACT_ATOMS: atom_id res chain seq x y z
N ALA A 1 -2.73 -7.05 5.97
CA ALA A 1 -1.70 -6.57 6.90
C ALA A 1 -2.29 -6.26 8.26
N LYS A 2 -1.47 -6.37 9.29
CA LYS A 2 -1.93 -6.24 10.68
C LYS A 2 -2.45 -4.84 11.03
N ASN A 3 -2.06 -3.82 10.27
CA ASN A 3 -2.36 -2.43 10.58
C ASN A 3 -3.49 -1.84 9.75
N ILE A 4 -4.13 -2.67 8.95
CA ILE A 4 -5.27 -2.20 8.14
C ILE A 4 -6.49 -2.01 9.03
N LYS A 5 -7.09 -0.83 8.96
CA LYS A 5 -8.36 -0.53 9.61
C LYS A 5 -9.42 -0.37 8.53
N TYR A 6 -10.48 -1.15 8.67
CA TYR A 6 -11.58 -1.06 7.72
C TYR A 6 -12.38 0.22 8.02
N PRO A 7 -12.44 1.18 7.08
CA PRO A 7 -13.19 2.41 7.34
C PRO A 7 -14.67 2.12 7.64
N THR A 8 -15.19 2.77 8.66
CA THR A 8 -16.56 2.52 9.13
C THR A 8 -17.60 2.74 8.03
N ILE A 9 -17.45 3.81 7.24
CA ILE A 9 -18.38 4.11 6.16
C ILE A 9 -18.36 3.00 5.11
N ALA A 10 -17.17 2.54 4.73
CA ALA A 10 -17.05 1.45 3.76
C ALA A 10 -17.64 0.15 4.31
N GLN A 11 -17.44 -0.10 5.59
CA GLN A 11 -17.98 -1.26 6.26
C GLN A 11 -19.52 -1.23 6.28
N GLU A 12 -20.10 -0.08 6.61
CA GLU A 12 -21.56 0.10 6.63
C GLU A 12 -22.17 -0.06 5.24
N ASN A 13 -21.47 0.40 4.20
CA ASN A 13 -21.94 0.30 2.82
C ASN A 13 -21.65 -1.06 2.19
N GLY A 14 -20.97 -1.96 2.91
CA GLY A 14 -20.60 -3.25 2.35
C GLY A 14 -19.57 -3.16 1.24
N THR A 15 -18.79 -2.07 1.20
CA THR A 15 -17.80 -1.86 0.16
C THR A 15 -16.59 -2.72 0.38
N GLN A 16 -16.23 -3.56 -0.58
CA GLN A 16 -15.04 -4.40 -0.52
C GLN A 16 -14.36 -4.42 -1.87
N GLY A 17 -13.12 -4.86 -1.87
CA GLY A 17 -12.37 -4.96 -3.10
C GLY A 17 -10.87 -4.84 -2.86
N ARG A 18 -10.15 -4.75 -3.94
CA ARG A 18 -8.70 -4.73 -3.96
C ARG A 18 -8.22 -3.38 -4.48
N VAL A 19 -7.57 -2.61 -3.61
CA VAL A 19 -6.93 -1.35 -4.00
C VAL A 19 -5.51 -1.67 -4.42
N ILE A 20 -5.13 -1.29 -5.63
CA ILE A 20 -3.77 -1.51 -6.11
C ILE A 20 -2.96 -0.25 -5.86
N VAL A 21 -1.88 -0.38 -5.09
CA VAL A 21 -1.01 0.73 -4.73
C VAL A 21 0.36 0.49 -5.33
N GLN A 22 0.92 1.54 -5.93
CA GLN A 22 2.28 1.52 -6.46
C GLN A 22 3.15 2.43 -5.60
N PHE A 23 4.34 1.99 -5.27
CA PHE A 23 5.28 2.80 -4.49
C PHE A 23 6.71 2.43 -4.85
N VAL A 24 7.64 3.27 -4.43
CA VAL A 24 9.07 3.05 -4.65
C VAL A 24 9.74 2.77 -3.32
N VAL A 25 10.58 1.75 -3.27
CA VAL A 25 11.48 1.51 -2.15
C VAL A 25 12.82 2.10 -2.52
N ASN A 26 13.23 3.12 -1.77
CA ASN A 26 14.48 3.83 -2.00
C ASN A 26 15.68 3.00 -1.55
N ARG A 27 16.88 3.47 -1.87
CA ARG A 27 18.13 2.77 -1.53
C ARG A 27 18.29 2.55 -0.04
N ASP A 28 17.74 3.45 0.78
CA ASP A 28 17.80 3.34 2.24
C ASP A 28 16.63 2.52 2.82
N GLY A 29 15.77 1.95 1.96
CA GLY A 29 14.61 1.18 2.39
C GLY A 29 13.35 1.99 2.64
N SER A 30 13.41 3.32 2.53
CA SER A 30 12.23 4.16 2.74
C SER A 30 11.25 4.02 1.59
N ILE A 31 9.96 4.14 1.92
CA ILE A 31 8.89 4.09 0.94
C ILE A 31 8.55 5.51 0.50
N VAL A 32 8.56 5.74 -0.81
CA VAL A 32 8.27 7.05 -1.41
C VAL A 32 7.32 6.87 -2.59
N ASP A 33 6.71 7.98 -3.00
CA ASP A 33 5.86 8.05 -4.20
C ASP A 33 4.71 7.04 -4.21
N ALA A 34 4.11 6.78 -3.05
CA ALA A 34 2.96 5.89 -2.96
C ALA A 34 1.75 6.52 -3.62
N LYS A 35 1.09 5.76 -4.49
CA LYS A 35 -0.12 6.22 -5.17
C LYS A 35 -1.03 5.05 -5.48
N VAL A 36 -2.33 5.32 -5.53
CA VAL A 36 -3.32 4.33 -5.96
C VAL A 36 -3.33 4.31 -7.47
N VAL A 37 -3.09 3.14 -8.05
CA VAL A 37 -3.15 2.95 -9.52
C VAL A 37 -4.43 2.25 -9.94
N ARG A 38 -5.13 1.62 -9.01
CA ARG A 38 -6.46 1.07 -9.26
C ARG A 38 -7.33 1.30 -8.03
N SER A 39 -8.31 2.17 -8.19
CA SER A 39 -9.20 2.59 -7.12
C SER A 39 -10.39 1.63 -6.97
N VAL A 40 -10.89 1.51 -5.76
CA VAL A 40 -12.15 0.83 -5.47
C VAL A 40 -13.14 1.86 -4.96
N ASP A 41 -12.72 2.64 -3.97
CA ASP A 41 -13.58 3.53 -3.22
C ASP A 41 -12.69 4.54 -2.48
N PRO A 42 -13.09 5.83 -2.39
CA PRO A 42 -12.22 6.84 -1.77
C PRO A 42 -11.78 6.50 -0.35
N TYR A 43 -12.66 5.90 0.45
CA TYR A 43 -12.32 5.55 1.84
C TYR A 43 -11.33 4.40 1.89
N LEU A 44 -11.52 3.36 1.05
CA LEU A 44 -10.58 2.24 0.97
C LEU A 44 -9.24 2.69 0.40
N ASP A 45 -9.27 3.54 -0.61
CA ASP A 45 -8.05 4.07 -1.24
C ASP A 45 -7.21 4.83 -0.22
N LYS A 46 -7.84 5.69 0.57
CA LYS A 46 -7.16 6.47 1.60
C LYS A 46 -6.53 5.58 2.66
N GLU A 47 -7.25 4.57 3.10
CA GLU A 47 -6.74 3.63 4.09
C GLU A 47 -5.57 2.81 3.53
N ALA A 48 -5.65 2.37 2.28
CA ALA A 48 -4.58 1.63 1.64
C ALA A 48 -3.29 2.47 1.58
N LEU A 49 -3.41 3.75 1.21
CA LEU A 49 -2.26 4.66 1.19
C LEU A 49 -1.70 4.88 2.59
N ARG A 50 -2.57 5.03 3.59
CA ARG A 50 -2.12 5.20 4.97
C ARG A 50 -1.28 4.01 5.43
N VAL A 51 -1.74 2.80 5.15
CA VAL A 51 -1.03 1.59 5.54
C VAL A 51 0.35 1.54 4.86
N ILE A 52 0.40 1.79 3.56
CA ILE A 52 1.68 1.78 2.83
C ILE A 52 2.63 2.83 3.38
N ASN A 53 2.14 4.05 3.65
CA ASN A 53 2.98 5.14 4.12
C ASN A 53 3.44 4.97 5.58
N THR A 54 2.78 4.11 6.36
CA THR A 54 3.15 3.86 7.76
C THR A 54 3.96 2.59 7.95
N MET A 55 4.26 1.87 6.86
CA MET A 55 5.06 0.66 6.95
C MET A 55 6.51 0.99 7.33
N PRO A 56 7.17 0.10 8.10
CA PRO A 56 8.59 0.29 8.40
C PRO A 56 9.41 0.19 7.13
N LYS A 57 10.68 0.55 7.22
CA LYS A 57 11.58 0.45 6.08
C LYS A 57 11.61 -0.96 5.53
N TRP A 58 11.58 -1.05 4.21
CA TRP A 58 11.71 -2.30 3.49
C TRP A 58 13.17 -2.58 3.19
N LYS A 59 13.50 -3.85 2.98
CA LYS A 59 14.82 -4.21 2.48
C LYS A 59 14.93 -3.72 1.04
N PRO A 60 15.91 -2.84 0.72
CA PRO A 60 16.02 -2.34 -0.65
C PRO A 60 16.45 -3.43 -1.61
N GLY A 61 16.11 -3.24 -2.89
CA GLY A 61 16.63 -4.10 -3.94
C GLY A 61 18.13 -4.00 -4.04
N MET A 62 18.76 -5.08 -4.48
CA MET A 62 20.21 -5.11 -4.62
C MET A 62 20.58 -5.42 -6.05
N GLN A 63 21.61 -4.76 -6.54
CA GLN A 63 22.17 -5.03 -7.86
C GLN A 63 23.69 -4.90 -7.78
N ARG A 64 24.40 -5.97 -8.12
CA ARG A 64 25.87 -5.99 -8.04
C ARG A 64 26.39 -5.59 -6.67
N GLY A 65 25.71 -6.02 -5.59
CA GLY A 65 26.10 -5.72 -4.23
C GLY A 65 25.76 -4.31 -3.76
N LYS A 66 25.01 -3.52 -4.53
CA LYS A 66 24.64 -2.16 -4.19
C LYS A 66 23.14 -2.02 -4.10
N PRO A 67 22.62 -1.23 -3.12
CA PRO A 67 21.19 -0.98 -3.04
C PRO A 67 20.70 -0.13 -4.21
N VAL A 68 19.54 -0.47 -4.74
CA VAL A 68 18.91 0.25 -5.85
C VAL A 68 17.46 0.55 -5.52
N ARG A 69 16.91 1.59 -6.18
CA ARG A 69 15.50 1.92 -6.08
C ARG A 69 14.70 0.88 -6.85
N VAL A 70 13.59 0.43 -6.27
CA VAL A 70 12.71 -0.55 -6.91
C VAL A 70 11.26 -0.09 -6.77
N LYS A 71 10.51 -0.17 -7.87
CA LYS A 71 9.10 0.13 -7.89
C LYS A 71 8.31 -1.15 -7.63
N PHE A 72 7.38 -1.08 -6.69
CA PHE A 72 6.49 -2.18 -6.37
C PHE A 72 5.05 -1.80 -6.66
N THR A 73 4.25 -2.79 -7.03
CA THR A 73 2.81 -2.65 -7.18
C THR A 73 2.17 -3.77 -6.37
N VAL A 74 1.40 -3.40 -5.35
CA VAL A 74 0.84 -4.38 -4.43
C VAL A 74 -0.66 -4.19 -4.26
N PRO A 75 -1.42 -5.27 -4.08
CA PRO A 75 -2.82 -5.19 -3.75
C PRO A 75 -3.02 -5.04 -2.24
N VAL A 76 -3.94 -4.17 -1.85
CA VAL A 76 -4.42 -4.09 -0.47
C VAL A 76 -5.86 -4.57 -0.49
N MET A 77 -6.11 -5.71 0.12
CA MET A 77 -7.40 -6.38 0.06
C MET A 77 -8.30 -5.93 1.21
N PHE A 78 -9.53 -5.51 0.85
CA PHE A 78 -10.57 -5.21 1.83
C PHE A 78 -11.71 -6.20 1.64
N ARG A 79 -11.92 -7.03 2.64
CA ARG A 79 -12.92 -8.08 2.57
C ARG A 79 -13.75 -8.09 3.86
N LEU A 80 -15.06 -8.12 3.70
CA LEU A 80 -16.00 -8.27 4.80
C LEU A 80 -16.27 -9.75 5.06
N GLN A 81 -16.51 -10.07 6.32
CA GLN A 81 -16.88 -11.44 6.70
C GLN A 81 -18.37 -11.64 6.72
#